data_f83d0704414aedd052fb214f7c0e5ee8
#
_entry.id   f83d0704414aedd052fb214f7c0e5ee8
#
_cell.length_a   1.000
_cell.length_b   1.000
_cell.length_c   1.000
_cell.angle_alpha   90.00
_cell.angle_beta   90.00
_cell.angle_gamma   90.00
#
_symmetry.space_group_name_H-M   'P 1'
#
loop_
_entity.id
_entity.type
_entity.pdbx_description
1 polymer ?
#
loop_
_entity_poly.entity_id
_entity_poly.type
_entity_poly.pdbx_seq_one_letter_code
_entity_poly.pdbx_strand_id
1 'polypeptide(L)'
;MNIENKIKNEGFVIIENYINNDICKNIIKNMEKNISNFEYCNTNSQIFNSGNDLRCKNYEKYDKYANEFLNDNNIHNLFEQILRRKIEKKRCQAGIVEFNKDNITSSGGGWHIDNKNIQLKAILYLNDVNSKNGPFVYIKDTLGGLDLQNTLGDNSGTRFDNKIIENSEKIKNKNIIEITGKAGTLILVRTDNIHKGKIIEKGIRYSLTNYYY
;
A
#
# COMPACT_ATOMS: atom_id res chain seq x y z
N MET A 1 -21.01 10.96 2.80
CA MET A 1 -19.99 10.96 3.89
C MET A 1 -18.73 11.61 3.34
N ASN A 2 -18.15 12.58 4.04
CA ASN A 2 -16.92 13.27 3.64
C ASN A 2 -15.74 12.27 3.60
N ILE A 3 -14.77 12.47 2.69
CA ILE A 3 -13.57 11.62 2.51
C ILE A 3 -12.79 11.47 3.83
N GLU A 4 -12.61 12.56 4.57
CA GLU A 4 -11.97 12.57 5.88
C GLU A 4 -12.63 11.59 6.86
N ASN A 5 -13.95 11.64 6.96
CA ASN A 5 -14.73 10.76 7.85
C ASN A 5 -14.64 9.29 7.42
N LYS A 6 -14.62 9.02 6.11
CA LYS A 6 -14.41 7.64 5.63
C LYS A 6 -13.04 7.11 6.04
N ILE A 7 -11.97 7.87 5.84
CA ILE A 7 -10.62 7.44 6.22
C ILE A 7 -10.52 7.27 7.75
N LYS A 8 -11.15 8.15 8.53
CA LYS A 8 -11.14 8.05 10.01
C LYS A 8 -11.88 6.81 10.52
N ASN A 9 -13.04 6.52 9.94
CA ASN A 9 -13.95 5.49 10.45
C ASN A 9 -13.75 4.13 9.77
N GLU A 10 -13.55 4.11 8.44
CA GLU A 10 -13.41 2.88 7.66
C GLU A 10 -11.96 2.53 7.37
N GLY A 11 -11.04 3.50 7.55
CA GLY A 11 -9.61 3.34 7.34
C GLY A 11 -9.12 3.60 5.92
N PHE A 12 -10.01 3.67 4.93
CA PHE A 12 -9.61 3.93 3.54
C PHE A 12 -10.74 4.57 2.71
N VAL A 13 -10.34 5.14 1.57
CA VAL A 13 -11.23 5.55 0.49
C VAL A 13 -10.61 5.22 -0.85
N ILE A 14 -11.45 4.84 -1.81
CA ILE A 14 -11.06 4.56 -3.20
C ILE A 14 -11.61 5.69 -4.06
N ILE A 15 -10.74 6.26 -4.89
CA ILE A 15 -11.07 7.31 -5.86
C ILE A 15 -10.72 6.78 -7.24
N GLU A 16 -11.73 6.46 -8.03
CA GLU A 16 -11.55 6.01 -9.40
C GLU A 16 -11.20 7.19 -10.32
N ASN A 17 -10.45 6.91 -11.39
CA ASN A 17 -10.08 7.90 -12.40
C ASN A 17 -9.38 9.17 -11.81
N TYR A 18 -8.59 9.00 -10.76
CA TYR A 18 -7.81 10.09 -10.18
C TYR A 18 -6.82 10.69 -11.20
N ILE A 19 -6.18 9.84 -12.00
CA ILE A 19 -5.44 10.23 -13.19
C ILE A 19 -5.92 9.41 -14.39
N ASN A 20 -5.77 9.96 -15.60
CA ASN A 20 -6.16 9.25 -16.81
C ASN A 20 -5.16 8.14 -17.18
N ASN A 21 -5.62 7.20 -18.02
CA ASN A 21 -4.85 6.02 -18.41
C ASN A 21 -3.58 6.38 -19.22
N ASP A 22 -3.56 7.49 -19.96
CA ASP A 22 -2.39 7.87 -20.73
C ASP A 22 -1.26 8.38 -19.83
N ILE A 23 -1.60 9.09 -18.77
CA ILE A 23 -0.63 9.44 -17.72
C ILE A 23 -0.08 8.16 -17.06
N CYS A 24 -0.94 7.20 -16.72
CA CYS A 24 -0.50 5.91 -16.18
C CYS A 24 0.51 5.20 -17.09
N LYS A 25 0.22 5.10 -18.40
CA LYS A 25 1.12 4.50 -19.39
C LYS A 25 2.46 5.25 -19.49
N ASN A 26 2.43 6.57 -19.42
CA ASN A 26 3.67 7.37 -19.45
C ASN A 26 4.54 7.11 -18.21
N ILE A 27 3.94 7.01 -17.02
CA ILE A 27 4.65 6.66 -15.79
C ILE A 27 5.25 5.26 -15.91
N ILE A 28 4.49 4.26 -16.38
CA ILE A 28 4.98 2.88 -16.58
C ILE A 28 6.17 2.87 -17.53
N LYS A 29 6.04 3.51 -18.69
CA LYS A 29 7.15 3.62 -19.66
C LYS A 29 8.40 4.25 -19.05
N ASN A 30 8.21 5.23 -18.18
CA ASN A 30 9.32 5.86 -17.49
C ASN A 30 9.91 4.96 -16.38
N MET A 31 9.10 4.15 -15.69
CA MET A 31 9.59 3.11 -14.77
C MET A 31 10.47 2.09 -15.50
N GLU A 32 10.01 1.59 -16.63
CA GLU A 32 10.75 0.61 -17.44
C GLU A 32 12.08 1.18 -17.94
N LYS A 33 12.08 2.46 -18.39
CA LYS A 33 13.30 3.16 -18.79
C LYS A 33 14.30 3.32 -17.64
N ASN A 34 13.83 3.50 -16.43
CA ASN A 34 14.63 3.71 -15.21
C ASN A 34 14.76 2.43 -14.36
N ILE A 35 14.57 1.25 -14.94
CA ILE A 35 14.54 -0.02 -14.19
C ILE A 35 15.82 -0.29 -13.39
N SER A 36 16.97 0.22 -13.83
CA SER A 36 18.25 0.12 -13.13
C SER A 36 18.27 0.80 -11.75
N ASN A 37 17.33 1.70 -11.49
CA ASN A 37 17.17 2.36 -10.19
C ASN A 37 16.25 1.58 -9.23
N PHE A 38 15.71 0.45 -9.67
CA PHE A 38 14.85 -0.40 -8.87
C PHE A 38 15.66 -1.49 -8.19
N GLU A 39 15.32 -1.77 -6.94
CA GLU A 39 15.91 -2.81 -6.13
C GLU A 39 14.84 -3.81 -5.72
N TYR A 40 15.21 -5.08 -5.56
CA TYR A 40 14.32 -6.06 -4.95
C TYR A 40 14.01 -5.69 -3.51
N CYS A 41 12.74 -5.79 -3.14
CA CYS A 41 12.30 -5.52 -1.78
C CYS A 41 12.82 -6.62 -0.84
N ASN A 42 13.94 -6.35 -0.19
CA ASN A 42 14.45 -7.17 0.90
C ASN A 42 13.72 -6.79 2.18
N THR A 43 12.75 -7.59 2.61
CA THR A 43 12.29 -7.53 3.99
C THR A 43 13.29 -8.33 4.83
N ASN A 44 13.84 -7.74 5.90
CA ASN A 44 14.84 -8.34 6.80
C ASN A 44 14.40 -9.63 7.52
N SER A 45 13.25 -10.18 7.21
CA SER A 45 12.82 -11.49 7.65
C SER A 45 13.24 -12.53 6.62
N GLN A 46 14.03 -13.51 7.02
CA GLN A 46 14.48 -14.65 6.22
C GLN A 46 13.32 -15.46 5.57
N ILE A 47 12.08 -15.13 5.88
CA ILE A 47 10.86 -15.82 5.44
C ILE A 47 10.28 -15.18 4.14
N PHE A 48 10.70 -13.96 3.76
CA PHE A 48 10.05 -13.21 2.69
C PHE A 48 11.06 -12.67 1.68
N ASN A 49 11.64 -13.56 0.91
CA ASN A 49 12.40 -13.16 -0.27
C ASN A 49 11.41 -12.80 -1.38
N SER A 50 11.11 -11.49 -1.52
CA SER A 50 10.15 -11.00 -2.52
C SER A 50 10.85 -10.78 -3.88
N GLY A 51 11.44 -11.83 -4.43
CA GLY A 51 12.19 -11.77 -5.68
C GLY A 51 11.40 -11.32 -6.92
N ASN A 52 10.17 -10.92 -6.74
CA ASN A 52 9.29 -10.35 -7.77
C ASN A 52 8.71 -8.97 -7.40
N ASP A 53 9.18 -8.36 -6.30
CA ASP A 53 8.74 -7.03 -5.83
C ASP A 53 9.91 -6.05 -5.96
N LEU A 54 9.95 -5.34 -7.08
CA LEU A 54 10.95 -4.32 -7.38
C LEU A 54 10.46 -2.95 -6.90
N ARG A 55 11.32 -2.17 -6.27
CA ARG A 55 10.98 -0.85 -5.72
C ARG A 55 12.05 0.18 -6.02
N CYS A 56 11.61 1.38 -6.39
CA CYS A 56 12.44 2.58 -6.46
C CYS A 56 11.95 3.61 -5.44
N LYS A 57 12.75 3.89 -4.42
CA LYS A 57 12.47 4.92 -3.41
C LYS A 57 12.79 6.30 -3.98
N ASN A 58 12.03 7.32 -3.55
CA ASN A 58 12.16 8.71 -4.01
C ASN A 58 11.99 8.83 -5.52
N TYR A 59 11.03 8.08 -6.08
CA TYR A 59 10.79 8.02 -7.52
C TYR A 59 10.31 9.37 -8.10
N GLU A 60 9.80 10.27 -7.28
CA GLU A 60 9.51 11.66 -7.63
C GLU A 60 10.69 12.42 -8.24
N LYS A 61 11.91 11.92 -8.06
CA LYS A 61 13.13 12.49 -8.67
C LYS A 61 13.31 12.10 -10.15
N TYR A 62 12.65 11.03 -10.58
CA TYR A 62 12.82 10.44 -11.91
C TYR A 62 11.60 10.65 -12.81
N ASP A 63 10.45 11.02 -12.23
CA ASP A 63 9.20 11.15 -12.96
C ASP A 63 8.41 12.38 -12.51
N LYS A 64 8.05 13.25 -13.48
CA LYS A 64 7.32 14.48 -13.19
C LYS A 64 5.91 14.23 -12.62
N TYR A 65 5.21 13.20 -13.10
CA TYR A 65 3.86 12.89 -12.61
C TYR A 65 3.92 12.26 -11.21
N ALA A 66 4.95 11.48 -10.91
CA ALA A 66 5.20 11.01 -9.54
C ALA A 66 5.50 12.18 -8.59
N ASN A 67 6.20 13.21 -9.07
CA ASN A 67 6.44 14.43 -8.31
C ASN A 67 5.14 15.23 -8.12
N GLU A 68 4.35 15.42 -9.16
CA GLU A 68 3.03 16.07 -9.09
C GLU A 68 2.11 15.33 -8.10
N PHE A 69 2.06 14.00 -8.18
CA PHE A 69 1.30 13.15 -7.25
C PHE A 69 1.78 13.30 -5.80
N LEU A 70 3.08 13.33 -5.55
CA LEU A 70 3.62 13.53 -4.21
C LEU A 70 3.25 14.91 -3.64
N ASN A 71 3.17 15.91 -4.51
CA ASN A 71 2.90 17.31 -4.15
C ASN A 71 1.43 17.72 -4.32
N ASP A 72 0.50 16.77 -4.48
CA ASP A 72 -0.93 17.08 -4.50
C ASP A 72 -1.37 17.70 -3.16
N ASN A 73 -1.71 18.99 -3.21
CA ASN A 73 -2.10 19.76 -2.04
C ASN A 73 -3.42 19.27 -1.41
N ASN A 74 -4.32 18.67 -2.19
CA ASN A 74 -5.58 18.16 -1.66
C ASN A 74 -5.32 16.95 -0.76
N ILE A 75 -4.46 16.03 -1.20
CA ILE A 75 -4.05 14.86 -0.40
C ILE A 75 -3.26 15.32 0.83
N HIS A 76 -2.31 16.22 0.64
CA HIS A 76 -1.47 16.74 1.71
C HIS A 76 -2.31 17.38 2.83
N ASN A 77 -3.16 18.34 2.48
CA ASN A 77 -4.01 19.04 3.44
C ASN A 77 -5.00 18.09 4.14
N LEU A 78 -5.62 17.16 3.39
CA LEU A 78 -6.50 16.14 3.95
C LEU A 78 -5.77 15.30 5.00
N PHE A 79 -4.54 14.88 4.71
CA PHE A 79 -3.77 14.04 5.62
C PHE A 79 -3.30 14.80 6.86
N GLU A 80 -2.90 16.08 6.75
CA GLU A 80 -2.61 16.91 7.92
C GLU A 80 -3.85 17.10 8.83
N GLN A 81 -5.04 17.27 8.24
CA GLN A 81 -6.29 17.36 9.00
C GLN A 81 -6.59 16.04 9.75
N ILE A 82 -6.39 14.88 9.11
CA ILE A 82 -6.60 13.58 9.74
C ILE A 82 -5.59 13.34 10.86
N LEU A 83 -4.31 13.63 10.60
CA LEU A 83 -3.21 13.45 11.54
C LEU A 83 -3.21 14.47 12.68
N ARG A 84 -3.89 15.61 12.50
CA ARG A 84 -3.87 16.79 13.40
C ARG A 84 -2.45 17.29 13.70
N ARG A 85 -1.56 17.17 12.73
CA ARG A 85 -0.18 17.67 12.77
C ARG A 85 0.33 17.93 11.37
N LYS A 86 1.40 18.71 11.29
CA LYS A 86 2.11 18.93 10.03
C LYS A 86 2.83 17.67 9.54
N ILE A 87 2.87 17.51 8.23
CA ILE A 87 3.67 16.47 7.57
C ILE A 87 5.06 17.05 7.30
N GLU A 88 6.05 16.54 8.05
CA GLU A 88 7.42 17.05 7.97
C GLU A 88 8.20 16.43 6.79
N LYS A 89 7.90 15.17 6.47
CA LYS A 89 8.59 14.43 5.42
C LYS A 89 7.60 13.65 4.57
N LYS A 90 7.86 13.61 3.28
CA LYS A 90 7.12 12.79 2.33
C LYS A 90 8.04 12.23 1.25
N ARG A 91 7.70 11.10 0.69
CA ARG A 91 8.39 10.48 -0.45
C ARG A 91 7.44 9.65 -1.29
N CYS A 92 7.73 9.57 -2.58
CA CYS A 92 7.06 8.64 -3.48
C CYS A 92 7.92 7.38 -3.70
N GLN A 93 7.30 6.23 -3.71
CA GLN A 93 7.92 4.97 -4.06
C GLN A 93 7.21 4.37 -5.26
N ALA A 94 7.95 4.07 -6.32
CA ALA A 94 7.47 3.24 -7.41
C ALA A 94 7.61 1.77 -7.04
N GLY A 95 6.63 0.95 -7.43
CA GLY A 95 6.61 -0.49 -7.20
C GLY A 95 6.20 -1.26 -8.45
N ILE A 96 6.94 -2.31 -8.76
CA ILE A 96 6.66 -3.27 -9.83
C ILE A 96 6.62 -4.64 -9.18
N VAL A 97 5.47 -5.31 -9.25
CA VAL A 97 5.30 -6.67 -8.75
C VAL A 97 4.86 -7.54 -9.91
N GLU A 98 5.67 -8.53 -10.25
CA GLU A 98 5.44 -9.44 -11.36
C GLU A 98 5.20 -10.86 -10.87
N PHE A 99 4.32 -11.59 -11.56
CA PHE A 99 4.12 -13.00 -11.26
C PHE A 99 5.38 -13.81 -11.56
N ASN A 100 5.82 -14.58 -10.58
CA ASN A 100 6.91 -15.51 -10.74
C ASN A 100 6.51 -16.84 -10.07
N LYS A 101 6.40 -17.91 -10.87
CA LYS A 101 6.00 -19.24 -10.39
C LYS A 101 6.97 -19.84 -9.36
N ASP A 102 8.24 -19.45 -9.42
CA ASP A 102 9.30 -19.97 -8.55
C ASP A 102 9.45 -19.15 -7.26
N ASN A 103 8.73 -18.02 -7.16
CA ASN A 103 8.77 -17.15 -6.00
C ASN A 103 7.37 -16.58 -5.69
N ILE A 104 6.59 -17.35 -4.96
CA ILE A 104 5.21 -17.00 -4.59
C ILE A 104 5.23 -16.27 -3.24
N THR A 105 5.51 -14.97 -3.27
CA THR A 105 5.48 -14.13 -2.06
C THR A 105 4.51 -12.97 -2.21
N SER A 106 3.95 -12.54 -1.08
CA SER A 106 3.12 -11.33 -1.07
C SER A 106 3.97 -10.07 -1.06
N SER A 107 3.59 -9.06 -1.84
CA SER A 107 4.21 -7.75 -1.76
C SER A 107 4.12 -7.19 -0.34
N GLY A 108 5.24 -6.70 0.19
CA GLY A 108 5.31 -6.19 1.56
C GLY A 108 5.48 -7.26 2.65
N GLY A 109 5.53 -8.57 2.29
CA GLY A 109 5.91 -9.63 3.23
C GLY A 109 4.82 -10.11 4.17
N GLY A 110 3.58 -10.24 3.72
CA GLY A 110 2.47 -10.80 4.49
C GLY A 110 1.71 -9.77 5.33
N TRP A 111 0.90 -10.24 6.27
CA TRP A 111 0.08 -9.39 7.11
C TRP A 111 0.91 -8.50 8.04
N HIS A 112 0.63 -7.21 8.03
CA HIS A 112 1.35 -6.23 8.85
C HIS A 112 0.52 -4.96 9.08
N ILE A 113 1.00 -4.14 10.02
CA ILE A 113 0.73 -2.72 10.13
C ILE A 113 2.04 -1.99 9.82
N ASP A 114 1.98 -0.80 9.25
CA ASP A 114 3.22 -0.06 8.99
C ASP A 114 3.78 0.61 10.24
N ASN A 115 2.87 1.07 11.11
CA ASN A 115 3.22 1.73 12.35
C ASN A 115 2.14 1.43 13.41
N LYS A 116 2.52 1.47 14.68
CA LYS A 116 1.59 1.38 15.82
C LYS A 116 0.73 2.62 15.98
N ASN A 117 1.23 3.77 15.50
CA ASN A 117 0.49 5.02 15.43
C ASN A 117 -0.12 5.22 14.05
N ILE A 118 -1.05 6.18 13.93
CA ILE A 118 -1.69 6.52 12.66
C ILE A 118 -0.63 6.88 11.63
N GLN A 119 -0.62 6.13 10.54
CA GLN A 119 0.15 6.42 9.35
C GLN A 119 -0.75 6.39 8.13
N LEU A 120 -0.55 7.33 7.21
CA LEU A 120 -1.34 7.47 5.99
C LEU A 120 -0.48 7.23 4.76
N LYS A 121 -1.07 6.55 3.79
CA LYS A 121 -0.50 6.35 2.45
C LYS A 121 -1.51 6.73 1.37
N ALA A 122 -0.99 7.19 0.25
CA ALA A 122 -1.73 7.30 -1.00
C ALA A 122 -1.12 6.29 -2.00
N ILE A 123 -1.91 5.32 -2.42
CA ILE A 123 -1.48 4.25 -3.34
C ILE A 123 -2.21 4.46 -4.67
N LEU A 124 -1.47 4.60 -5.75
CA LEU A 124 -2.00 4.81 -7.10
C LEU A 124 -1.69 3.59 -7.96
N TYR A 125 -2.72 2.94 -8.48
CA TYR A 125 -2.58 1.87 -9.46
C TYR A 125 -2.35 2.44 -10.86
N LEU A 126 -1.31 1.98 -11.53
CA LEU A 126 -0.93 2.47 -12.86
C LEU A 126 -1.43 1.56 -13.99
N ASN A 127 -1.84 0.34 -13.67
CA ASN A 127 -2.52 -0.59 -14.57
C ASN A 127 -3.74 -1.17 -13.89
N ASP A 128 -4.59 -1.86 -14.65
CA ASP A 128 -5.76 -2.55 -14.09
C ASP A 128 -5.31 -3.60 -13.07
N VAL A 129 -5.88 -3.54 -11.87
CA VAL A 129 -5.61 -4.48 -10.77
C VAL A 129 -6.89 -5.22 -10.42
N ASN A 130 -6.88 -6.52 -10.62
CA ASN A 130 -7.95 -7.44 -10.23
C ASN A 130 -7.46 -8.39 -9.12
N SER A 131 -8.29 -9.33 -8.70
CA SER A 131 -7.97 -10.27 -7.62
C SER A 131 -6.71 -11.12 -7.87
N LYS A 132 -6.26 -11.28 -9.13
CA LYS A 132 -5.09 -12.08 -9.52
C LYS A 132 -3.80 -11.28 -9.66
N ASN A 133 -3.90 -9.94 -9.78
CA ASN A 133 -2.72 -9.07 -9.94
C ASN A 133 -2.13 -8.58 -8.61
N GLY A 134 -2.40 -9.27 -7.50
CA GLY A 134 -1.86 -8.91 -6.19
C GLY A 134 -2.40 -7.58 -5.64
N PRO A 135 -3.72 -7.38 -5.51
CA PRO A 135 -4.29 -6.15 -5.00
C PRO A 135 -3.85 -5.86 -3.56
N PHE A 136 -4.02 -4.61 -3.13
CA PHE A 136 -3.91 -4.24 -1.73
C PHE A 136 -5.08 -4.88 -0.97
N VAL A 137 -4.77 -5.57 0.13
CA VAL A 137 -5.75 -6.26 0.97
C VAL A 137 -5.77 -5.63 2.34
N TYR A 138 -6.95 -5.39 2.85
CA TYR A 138 -7.21 -4.66 4.07
C TYR A 138 -8.21 -5.39 4.95
N ILE A 139 -7.97 -5.45 6.26
CA ILE A 139 -8.93 -6.01 7.21
C ILE A 139 -9.65 -4.84 7.89
N LYS A 140 -10.96 -4.71 7.65
CA LYS A 140 -11.78 -3.67 8.30
C LYS A 140 -11.79 -3.80 9.82
N ASP A 141 -12.01 -2.68 10.48
CA ASP A 141 -12.17 -2.59 11.95
C ASP A 141 -10.97 -3.13 12.74
N THR A 142 -9.77 -2.92 12.20
CA THR A 142 -8.51 -3.24 12.87
C THR A 142 -7.66 -1.97 13.09
N LEU A 143 -8.31 -0.81 13.21
CA LEU A 143 -7.65 0.47 13.53
C LEU A 143 -7.06 0.46 14.95
N GLY A 144 -5.92 1.12 15.11
CA GLY A 144 -5.26 1.22 16.41
C GLY A 144 -4.17 0.17 16.61
N GLY A 145 -3.09 0.26 15.85
CA GLY A 145 -2.03 -0.75 15.79
C GLY A 145 -1.49 -1.23 17.13
N LEU A 146 -1.36 -0.35 18.14
CA LEU A 146 -0.89 -0.75 19.48
C LEU A 146 -1.94 -1.57 20.24
N ASP A 147 -3.18 -1.08 20.26
CA ASP A 147 -4.28 -1.77 20.92
C ASP A 147 -4.57 -3.12 20.26
N LEU A 148 -4.41 -3.16 18.93
CA LEU A 148 -4.57 -4.38 18.17
C LEU A 148 -3.51 -5.43 18.50
N GLN A 149 -2.22 -5.03 18.63
CA GLN A 149 -1.16 -5.94 19.06
C GLN A 149 -1.40 -6.52 20.45
N ASN A 150 -1.77 -5.66 21.41
CA ASN A 150 -2.14 -6.09 22.75
C ASN A 150 -3.32 -7.08 22.72
N THR A 151 -4.29 -6.80 21.84
CA THR A 151 -5.48 -7.61 21.63
C THR A 151 -5.19 -8.99 21.04
N LEU A 152 -4.24 -9.07 20.11
CA LEU A 152 -3.82 -10.32 19.48
C LEU A 152 -2.79 -11.10 20.30
N GLY A 153 -2.24 -10.49 21.35
CA GLY A 153 -1.18 -11.09 22.17
C GLY A 153 0.16 -11.18 21.43
N ASP A 154 0.32 -10.42 20.37
CA ASP A 154 1.54 -10.39 19.56
C ASP A 154 2.34 -9.13 19.83
N ASN A 155 3.45 -9.26 20.54
CA ASN A 155 4.39 -8.18 20.84
C ASN A 155 5.58 -8.15 19.86
N SER A 156 5.56 -8.96 18.80
CA SER A 156 6.70 -9.17 17.88
C SER A 156 7.02 -7.98 16.95
N GLY A 157 6.26 -6.89 17.04
CA GLY A 157 6.49 -5.72 16.20
C GLY A 157 5.29 -5.32 15.36
N THR A 158 5.50 -5.07 14.07
CA THR A 158 4.43 -4.62 13.14
C THR A 158 3.99 -5.72 12.16
N ARG A 159 4.54 -6.91 12.24
CA ARG A 159 4.22 -8.04 11.37
C ARG A 159 3.55 -9.15 12.14
N PHE A 160 2.57 -9.78 11.52
CA PHE A 160 1.78 -10.85 12.13
C PHE A 160 2.00 -12.16 11.39
N ASP A 161 2.14 -13.24 12.14
CA ASP A 161 2.08 -14.59 11.57
C ASP A 161 0.69 -14.84 10.97
N ASN A 162 0.65 -15.48 9.81
CA ASN A 162 -0.62 -15.81 9.15
C ASN A 162 -1.54 -16.63 10.07
N LYS A 163 -0.96 -17.56 10.86
CA LYS A 163 -1.74 -18.38 11.80
C LYS A 163 -2.38 -17.54 12.92
N ILE A 164 -1.71 -16.48 13.38
CA ILE A 164 -2.29 -15.55 14.37
C ILE A 164 -3.50 -14.86 13.78
N ILE A 165 -3.40 -14.37 12.53
CA ILE A 165 -4.51 -13.71 11.84
C ILE A 165 -5.66 -14.69 11.56
N GLU A 166 -5.35 -15.88 11.04
CA GLU A 166 -6.35 -16.89 10.63
C GLU A 166 -7.10 -17.51 11.83
N ASN A 167 -6.42 -17.66 12.98
CA ASN A 167 -6.98 -18.28 14.16
C ASN A 167 -7.58 -17.28 15.18
N SER A 168 -7.37 -15.98 14.97
CA SER A 168 -7.90 -14.98 15.89
C SER A 168 -9.41 -14.84 15.75
N GLU A 169 -10.16 -15.18 16.80
CA GLU A 169 -11.62 -14.97 16.88
C GLU A 169 -12.01 -13.51 16.65
N LYS A 170 -11.12 -12.57 17.01
CA LYS A 170 -11.33 -11.12 16.79
C LYS A 170 -11.18 -10.70 15.33
N ILE A 171 -10.41 -11.46 14.55
CA ILE A 171 -10.20 -11.20 13.11
C ILE A 171 -11.13 -12.04 12.24
N LYS A 172 -11.47 -13.27 12.66
CA LYS A 172 -12.24 -14.26 11.90
C LYS A 172 -13.56 -13.74 11.35
N ASN A 173 -14.22 -12.87 12.09
CA ASN A 173 -15.49 -12.26 11.70
C ASN A 173 -15.33 -10.88 11.04
N LYS A 174 -14.11 -10.43 10.78
CA LYS A 174 -13.87 -9.15 10.14
C LYS A 174 -13.86 -9.25 8.62
N ASN A 175 -14.33 -8.20 7.96
CA ASN A 175 -14.34 -8.15 6.52
C ASN A 175 -12.94 -7.94 5.96
N ILE A 176 -12.46 -8.92 5.20
CA ILE A 176 -11.23 -8.81 4.41
C ILE A 176 -11.61 -8.25 3.04
N ILE A 177 -11.02 -7.13 2.68
CA ILE A 177 -11.34 -6.40 1.46
C ILE A 177 -10.13 -6.42 0.52
N GLU A 178 -10.31 -6.99 -0.67
CA GLU A 178 -9.38 -6.84 -1.78
C GLU A 178 -9.71 -5.57 -2.54
N ILE A 179 -8.82 -4.59 -2.52
CA ILE A 179 -9.03 -3.33 -3.23
C ILE A 179 -8.53 -3.49 -4.66
N THR A 180 -9.45 -3.74 -5.56
CA THR A 180 -9.24 -3.80 -7.02
C THR A 180 -9.57 -2.46 -7.66
N GLY A 181 -9.11 -2.23 -8.89
CA GLY A 181 -9.43 -1.00 -9.63
C GLY A 181 -8.80 -0.95 -11.01
N LYS A 182 -9.27 -0.02 -11.82
CA LYS A 182 -8.69 0.32 -13.12
C LYS A 182 -7.42 1.14 -12.96
N ALA A 183 -6.63 1.23 -14.04
CA ALA A 183 -5.53 2.19 -14.11
C ALA A 183 -6.02 3.60 -13.74
N GLY A 184 -5.25 4.30 -12.88
CA GLY A 184 -5.63 5.61 -12.36
C GLY A 184 -6.47 5.58 -11.07
N THR A 185 -6.71 4.40 -10.49
CA THR A 185 -7.37 4.29 -9.18
C THR A 185 -6.43 4.68 -8.06
N LEU A 186 -6.85 5.64 -7.25
CA LEU A 186 -6.16 6.11 -6.04
C LEU A 186 -6.82 5.50 -4.79
N ILE A 187 -6.00 5.02 -3.89
CA ILE A 187 -6.39 4.51 -2.57
C ILE A 187 -5.75 5.41 -1.52
N LEU A 188 -6.54 6.13 -0.74
CA LEU A 188 -6.08 6.83 0.45
C LEU A 188 -6.37 5.95 1.65
N VAL A 189 -5.35 5.59 2.44
CA VAL A 189 -5.48 4.54 3.45
C VAL A 189 -4.68 4.82 4.72
N ARG A 190 -5.26 4.45 5.86
CA ARG A 190 -4.58 4.31 7.14
C ARG A 190 -3.88 2.96 7.21
N THR A 191 -2.60 2.96 7.46
CA THR A 191 -1.77 1.75 7.47
C THR A 191 -1.36 1.29 8.88
N ASP A 192 -1.98 1.87 9.91
CA ASP A 192 -2.06 1.33 11.27
C ASP A 192 -3.13 0.23 11.42
N ASN A 193 -3.82 -0.13 10.34
CA ASN A 193 -4.67 -1.32 10.20
C ASN A 193 -3.88 -2.48 9.62
N ILE A 194 -4.37 -3.70 9.90
CA ILE A 194 -3.80 -4.91 9.30
C ILE A 194 -4.06 -4.92 7.79
N HIS A 195 -2.99 -5.02 7.04
CA HIS A 195 -3.03 -5.07 5.58
C HIS A 195 -1.89 -5.90 5.00
N LYS A 196 -1.99 -6.21 3.71
CA LYS A 196 -0.91 -6.82 2.91
C LYS A 196 -1.10 -6.51 1.42
N GLY A 197 -0.07 -6.70 0.62
CA GLY A 197 -0.24 -6.97 -0.80
C GLY A 197 -0.67 -8.44 -0.97
N LYS A 198 -1.73 -8.73 -1.71
CA LYS A 198 -2.07 -10.11 -2.04
C LYS A 198 -0.94 -10.73 -2.88
N ILE A 199 -0.76 -12.02 -2.77
CA ILE A 199 0.12 -12.77 -3.68
C ILE A 199 -0.38 -12.54 -5.11
N ILE A 200 0.56 -12.18 -5.99
CA ILE A 200 0.25 -12.03 -7.42
C ILE A 200 0.22 -13.42 -8.07
N GLU A 201 -0.90 -13.76 -8.68
CA GLU A 201 -1.14 -15.05 -9.31
C GLU A 201 -0.93 -15.00 -10.83
N LYS A 202 -1.00 -13.80 -11.42
CA LYS A 202 -0.88 -13.59 -12.86
C LYS A 202 -0.52 -12.15 -13.22
N GLY A 203 0.36 -11.99 -14.22
CA GLY A 203 0.68 -10.69 -14.82
C GLY A 203 1.55 -9.82 -13.94
N ILE A 204 1.31 -8.53 -14.00
CA ILE A 204 2.15 -7.52 -13.37
C ILE A 204 1.28 -6.43 -12.73
N ARG A 205 1.73 -5.85 -11.63
CA ARG A 205 1.17 -4.65 -11.02
C ARG A 205 2.22 -3.55 -10.96
N TYR A 206 1.88 -2.40 -11.53
CA TYR A 206 2.61 -1.16 -11.38
C TYR A 206 1.89 -0.22 -10.43
N SER A 207 2.59 0.40 -9.50
CA SER A 207 2.00 1.33 -8.55
C SER A 207 2.96 2.44 -8.12
N LEU A 208 2.39 3.61 -7.77
CA LEU A 208 3.06 4.62 -6.96
C LEU A 208 2.49 4.59 -5.54
N THR A 209 3.34 4.78 -4.56
CA THR A 209 2.92 4.89 -3.16
C THR A 209 3.59 6.09 -2.51
N ASN A 210 2.78 7.07 -2.10
CA ASN A 210 3.26 8.19 -1.31
C ASN A 210 3.18 7.86 0.18
N TYR A 211 4.29 8.10 0.86
CA TYR A 211 4.44 7.99 2.30
C TYR A 211 4.50 9.38 2.91
N TYR A 212 3.78 9.58 4.00
CA TYR A 212 3.71 10.84 4.75
C TYR A 212 4.10 10.59 6.21
N TYR A 213 5.09 11.35 6.70
CA TYR A 213 5.69 11.16 8.03
C TYR A 213 5.55 12.38 8.92
#